data_8fcc4382dcc36bf4f58e92e5a6ba7fca
#
_entry.id   8fcc4382dcc36bf4f58e92e5a6ba7fca
#
_cell.length_a   1.000
_cell.length_b   1.000
_cell.length_c   1.000
_cell.angle_alpha   90.00
_cell.angle_beta   90.00
_cell.angle_gamma   90.00
#
_symmetry.space_group_name_H-M   'P 1'
#
loop_
_entity.id
_entity.type
_entity.pdbx_description
1 polymer ?
#
loop_
_entity_poly.entity_id
_entity_poly.type
_entity_poly.pdbx_seq_one_letter_code
_entity_poly.pdbx_strand_id
1 'polypeptide(L)'
;MKKLKKSTKLLIILAAATVLAWAATWLFPPAPRVPPETEFTLMDGSKVTLQSLRGRPVLVSFWATTCPPCVEELPDLIQLYRDLHPQGFELIAVAMPYDPPIQV
;
A
#
# COMPACT_ATOMS: atom_id res chain seq x y z
N MET A 1 16.85 -49.17 -12.68
CA MET A 1 16.73 -47.69 -12.68
C MET A 1 17.72 -47.11 -13.68
N LYS A 2 17.25 -46.47 -14.75
CA LYS A 2 18.14 -45.84 -15.76
C LYS A 2 18.84 -44.66 -15.10
N LYS A 3 20.18 -44.64 -15.05
CA LYS A 3 20.95 -43.44 -14.64
C LYS A 3 20.59 -42.32 -15.57
N LEU A 4 19.89 -41.30 -15.06
CA LEU A 4 19.61 -40.06 -15.85
C LEU A 4 20.94 -39.48 -16.32
N LYS A 5 21.08 -39.28 -17.62
CA LYS A 5 22.29 -38.64 -18.21
C LYS A 5 22.53 -37.30 -17.54
N LYS A 6 23.79 -36.91 -17.33
CA LYS A 6 24.17 -35.64 -16.67
C LYS A 6 23.44 -34.42 -17.31
N SER A 7 23.24 -34.43 -18.62
CA SER A 7 22.49 -33.41 -19.35
C SER A 7 21.02 -33.31 -18.96
N THR A 8 20.36 -34.45 -18.73
CA THR A 8 18.92 -34.46 -18.33
C THR A 8 18.73 -33.90 -16.92
N LYS A 9 19.65 -34.18 -16.00
CA LYS A 9 19.63 -33.59 -14.66
C LYS A 9 19.82 -32.08 -14.70
N LEU A 10 20.74 -31.59 -15.54
CA LEU A 10 20.98 -30.17 -15.73
C LEU A 10 19.73 -29.45 -16.29
N LEU A 11 19.07 -30.05 -17.28
CA LEU A 11 17.83 -29.51 -17.85
C LEU A 11 16.69 -29.43 -16.82
N ILE A 12 16.55 -30.45 -15.96
CA ILE A 12 15.54 -30.46 -14.89
C ILE A 12 15.83 -29.34 -13.87
N ILE A 13 17.09 -29.17 -13.48
CA ILE A 13 17.50 -28.12 -12.54
C ILE A 13 17.23 -26.72 -13.14
N LEU A 14 17.55 -26.51 -14.40
CA LEU A 14 17.29 -25.23 -15.09
C LEU A 14 15.79 -24.96 -15.19
N ALA A 15 15.00 -25.97 -15.55
CA ALA A 15 13.53 -25.83 -15.60
C ALA A 15 12.95 -25.54 -14.23
N ALA A 16 13.39 -26.20 -13.16
CA ALA A 16 12.96 -25.91 -11.81
C ALA A 16 13.34 -24.48 -11.36
N ALA A 17 14.55 -24.03 -11.67
CA ALA A 17 15.01 -22.68 -11.35
C ALA A 17 14.19 -21.60 -12.06
N THR A 18 13.82 -21.80 -13.33
CA THR A 18 12.99 -20.84 -14.08
C THR A 18 11.56 -20.79 -13.51
N VAL A 19 10.97 -21.92 -13.15
CA VAL A 19 9.66 -21.99 -12.52
C VAL A 19 9.67 -21.29 -11.15
N LEU A 20 10.69 -21.52 -10.34
CA LEU A 20 10.84 -20.86 -9.04
C LEU A 20 11.03 -19.34 -9.17
N ALA A 21 11.85 -18.90 -10.13
CA ALA A 21 12.02 -17.47 -10.40
C ALA A 21 10.71 -16.82 -10.86
N TRP A 22 9.96 -17.49 -11.72
CA TRP A 22 8.66 -17.02 -12.18
C TRP A 22 7.63 -16.98 -11.04
N ALA A 23 7.56 -18.01 -10.20
CA ALA A 23 6.71 -18.04 -9.02
C ALA A 23 7.08 -16.93 -8.02
N ALA A 24 8.36 -16.62 -7.85
CA ALA A 24 8.82 -15.55 -6.97
C ALA A 24 8.30 -14.17 -7.42
N THR A 25 8.19 -13.90 -8.72
CA THR A 25 7.65 -12.62 -9.23
C THR A 25 6.15 -12.47 -8.95
N TRP A 26 5.42 -13.57 -8.81
CA TRP A 26 4.01 -13.58 -8.44
C TRP A 26 3.79 -13.48 -6.93
N LEU A 27 4.64 -14.13 -6.14
CA LEU A 27 4.56 -14.09 -4.67
C LEU A 27 5.09 -12.76 -4.08
N PHE A 28 6.03 -12.11 -4.77
CA PHE A 28 6.65 -10.86 -4.36
C PHE A 28 6.51 -9.79 -5.46
N PRO A 29 5.29 -9.32 -5.75
CA PRO A 29 5.12 -8.24 -6.72
C PRO A 29 5.92 -7.03 -6.24
N PRO A 30 6.61 -6.31 -7.16
CA PRO A 30 7.30 -5.08 -6.80
C PRO A 30 6.30 -4.10 -6.19
N ALA A 31 6.66 -3.52 -5.07
CA ALA A 31 5.83 -2.53 -4.40
C ALA A 31 5.51 -1.38 -5.37
N PRO A 32 4.25 -0.92 -5.43
CA PRO A 32 3.89 0.22 -6.27
C PRO A 32 4.76 1.42 -5.89
N ARG A 33 5.40 2.02 -6.88
CA ARG A 33 6.21 3.21 -6.67
C ARG A 33 5.27 4.40 -6.56
N VAL A 34 5.02 4.85 -5.34
CA VAL A 34 4.34 6.12 -5.11
C VAL A 34 5.36 7.23 -5.37
N PRO A 35 5.03 8.24 -6.20
CA PRO A 35 5.92 9.38 -6.40
C PRO A 35 6.27 10.02 -5.05
N PRO A 36 7.55 10.24 -4.74
CA PRO A 36 7.95 10.84 -3.46
C PRO A 36 7.44 12.26 -3.26
N GLU A 37 7.07 12.93 -4.34
CA GLU A 37 6.57 14.31 -4.37
C GLU A 37 5.06 14.43 -4.12
N THR A 38 4.36 13.33 -3.81
CA THR A 38 2.94 13.38 -3.48
C THR A 38 2.73 14.20 -2.22
N GLU A 39 2.04 15.34 -2.37
CA GLU A 39 1.76 16.30 -1.31
C GLU A 39 0.25 16.30 -1.00
N PHE A 40 -0.07 16.32 0.27
CA PHE A 40 -1.44 16.48 0.76
C PHE A 40 -1.55 17.84 1.46
N THR A 41 -2.61 18.57 1.14
CA THR A 41 -2.96 19.80 1.85
C THR A 41 -3.94 19.47 2.96
N LEU A 42 -3.58 19.75 4.20
CA LEU A 42 -4.42 19.51 5.37
C LEU A 42 -5.51 20.60 5.50
N MET A 43 -6.50 20.33 6.35
CA MET A 43 -7.61 21.24 6.58
C MET A 43 -7.19 22.61 7.16
N ASP A 44 -6.08 22.66 7.88
CA ASP A 44 -5.47 23.88 8.42
C ASP A 44 -4.63 24.66 7.38
N GLY A 45 -4.54 24.16 6.14
CA GLY A 45 -3.73 24.72 5.06
C GLY A 45 -2.26 24.30 5.08
N SER A 46 -1.81 23.56 6.06
CA SER A 46 -0.46 22.99 6.09
C SER A 46 -0.31 21.88 5.07
N LYS A 47 0.93 21.50 4.75
CA LYS A 47 1.22 20.51 3.72
C LYS A 47 2.05 19.37 4.29
N VAL A 48 1.68 18.14 3.92
CA VAL A 48 2.38 16.91 4.29
C VAL A 48 2.75 16.15 3.02
N THR A 49 4.00 15.74 2.90
CA THR A 49 4.47 14.91 1.78
C THR A 49 4.59 13.47 2.23
N LEU A 50 4.33 12.52 1.32
CA LEU A 50 4.59 11.09 1.61
C LEU A 50 6.06 10.84 1.96
N GLN A 51 6.98 11.65 1.47
CA GLN A 51 8.39 11.53 1.81
C GLN A 51 8.66 11.84 3.28
N SER A 52 7.95 12.81 3.88
CA SER A 52 8.10 13.15 5.30
C SER A 52 7.59 12.05 6.24
N LEU A 53 6.76 11.14 5.72
CA LEU A 53 6.18 10.02 6.45
C LEU A 53 6.96 8.70 6.26
N ARG A 54 8.11 8.73 5.58
CA ARG A 54 8.93 7.53 5.40
C ARG A 54 9.35 6.91 6.74
N GLY A 55 9.35 5.58 6.77
CA GLY A 55 9.64 4.81 7.97
C GLY A 55 8.44 4.60 8.90
N ARG A 56 7.27 5.13 8.54
CA ARG A 56 6.01 4.93 9.26
C ARG A 56 5.02 4.15 8.38
N PRO A 57 4.22 3.25 8.94
CA PRO A 57 3.06 2.70 8.23
C PRO A 57 2.05 3.83 7.98
N VAL A 58 1.63 4.01 6.73
CA VAL A 58 0.67 5.05 6.34
C VAL A 58 -0.52 4.41 5.64
N LEU A 59 -1.72 4.66 6.12
CA LEU A 59 -2.96 4.34 5.45
C LEU A 59 -3.52 5.60 4.80
N VAL A 60 -3.77 5.54 3.51
CA VAL A 60 -4.45 6.63 2.78
C VAL A 60 -5.84 6.13 2.43
N SER A 61 -6.88 6.79 2.96
CA SER A 61 -8.28 6.51 2.67
C SER A 61 -8.87 7.66 1.86
N PHE A 62 -9.50 7.35 0.74
CA PHE A 62 -10.24 8.30 -0.08
C PHE A 62 -11.72 8.18 0.26
N TRP A 63 -12.36 9.31 0.59
CA TRP A 63 -13.76 9.32 0.99
C TRP A 63 -14.49 10.56 0.46
N ALA A 64 -15.82 10.54 0.51
CA ALA A 64 -16.67 11.65 0.13
C ALA A 64 -17.88 11.73 1.06
N THR A 65 -18.40 12.94 1.29
CA THR A 65 -19.62 13.16 2.07
C THR A 65 -20.85 12.51 1.43
N THR A 66 -20.81 12.30 0.11
CA THR A 66 -21.86 11.66 -0.69
C THR A 66 -21.71 10.14 -0.81
N CYS A 67 -20.74 9.54 -0.10
CA CYS A 67 -20.48 8.10 -0.10
C CYS A 67 -20.89 7.51 1.26
N PRO A 68 -22.14 6.99 1.45
CA PRO A 68 -22.59 6.49 2.73
C PRO A 68 -21.68 5.45 3.38
N PRO A 69 -21.25 4.38 2.67
CA PRO A 69 -20.34 3.39 3.27
C PRO A 69 -18.99 3.99 3.69
N CYS A 70 -18.48 5.00 2.95
CA CYS A 70 -17.24 5.68 3.33
C CYS A 70 -17.40 6.44 4.65
N VAL A 71 -18.54 7.11 4.84
CA VAL A 71 -18.84 7.86 6.07
C VAL A 71 -19.05 6.92 7.26
N GLU A 72 -19.67 5.77 7.04
CA GLU A 72 -19.87 4.73 8.06
C GLU A 72 -18.55 4.11 8.52
N GLU A 73 -17.55 4.01 7.65
CA GLU A 73 -16.22 3.46 7.96
C GLU A 73 -15.32 4.45 8.74
N LEU A 74 -15.55 5.76 8.62
CA LEU A 74 -14.68 6.77 9.23
C LEU A 74 -14.48 6.61 10.75
N PRO A 75 -15.51 6.31 11.57
CA PRO A 75 -15.33 6.10 13.00
C PRO A 75 -14.34 4.96 13.31
N ASP A 76 -14.39 3.88 12.55
CA ASP A 76 -13.50 2.72 12.73
C ASP A 76 -12.07 3.09 12.34
N LEU A 77 -11.87 3.85 11.26
CA LEU A 77 -10.56 4.37 10.86
C LEU A 77 -9.98 5.34 11.90
N ILE A 78 -10.82 6.19 12.49
CA ILE A 78 -10.41 7.10 13.58
C ILE A 78 -9.99 6.30 14.81
N GLN A 79 -10.73 5.26 15.16
CA GLN A 79 -10.38 4.40 16.29
C GLN A 79 -9.06 3.67 16.02
N LEU A 80 -8.89 3.10 14.83
CA LEU A 80 -7.64 2.47 14.40
C LEU A 80 -6.45 3.44 14.52
N TYR A 81 -6.63 4.69 14.08
CA TYR A 81 -5.62 5.72 14.20
C TYR A 81 -5.25 5.98 15.67
N ARG A 82 -6.24 6.14 16.54
CA ARG A 82 -6.00 6.38 17.97
C ARG A 82 -5.21 5.25 18.64
N ASP A 83 -5.48 4.01 18.25
CA ASP A 83 -4.85 2.83 18.82
C ASP A 83 -3.40 2.63 18.32
N LEU A 84 -3.14 2.94 17.05
CA LEU A 84 -1.87 2.66 16.40
C LEU A 84 -0.94 3.88 16.26
N HIS A 85 -1.46 5.10 16.34
CA HIS A 85 -0.65 6.32 16.23
C HIS A 85 0.50 6.39 17.25
N PRO A 86 0.33 5.98 18.53
CA PRO A 86 1.44 5.94 19.48
C PRO A 86 2.57 4.99 19.06
N GLN A 87 2.29 4.05 18.15
CA GLN A 87 3.26 3.10 17.59
C GLN A 87 3.88 3.60 16.27
N GLY A 88 3.59 4.84 15.86
CA GLY A 88 4.12 5.47 14.65
C GLY A 88 3.25 5.31 13.40
N PHE A 89 2.03 4.77 13.51
CA PHE A 89 1.08 4.68 12.40
C PHE A 89 0.50 6.05 12.05
N GLU A 90 0.33 6.31 10.75
CA GLU A 90 -0.31 7.52 10.23
C GLU A 90 -1.52 7.19 9.35
N LEU A 91 -2.54 8.04 9.44
CA LEU A 91 -3.75 7.97 8.62
C LEU A 91 -3.96 9.29 7.90
N ILE A 92 -4.08 9.22 6.58
CA ILE A 92 -4.44 10.35 5.74
C ILE A 92 -5.81 10.07 5.12
N ALA A 93 -6.83 10.77 5.58
CA ALA A 93 -8.17 10.72 5.01
C ALA A 93 -8.28 11.84 3.95
N VAL A 94 -8.39 11.47 2.69
CA VAL A 94 -8.46 12.39 1.55
C VAL A 94 -9.90 12.55 1.14
N ALA A 95 -10.45 13.75 1.32
CA ALA A 95 -11.77 14.10 0.81
C ALA A 95 -11.72 14.37 -0.70
N MET A 96 -12.82 14.08 -1.38
CA MET A 96 -12.92 14.36 -2.81
C MET A 96 -12.97 15.86 -3.08
N PRO A 97 -12.40 16.33 -4.21
CA PRO A 97 -12.26 17.75 -4.51
C PRO A 97 -13.60 18.49 -4.74
N TYR A 98 -14.69 17.75 -4.90
CA TYR A 98 -16.04 18.31 -5.02
C TYR A 98 -16.75 18.49 -3.67
N ASP A 99 -16.18 17.96 -2.58
CA ASP A 99 -16.71 18.17 -1.24
C ASP A 99 -16.22 19.54 -0.71
N PRO A 100 -17.11 20.44 -0.31
CA PRO A 100 -16.68 21.72 0.26
C PRO A 100 -16.00 21.49 1.62
N PRO A 101 -14.90 22.21 1.92
CA PRO A 101 -14.14 22.02 3.16
C PRO A 101 -14.95 22.14 4.45
N ILE A 102 -16.07 22.89 4.40
CA ILE A 102 -16.96 23.06 5.56
C ILE A 102 -17.77 21.77 5.90
N GLN A 103 -17.84 20.82 4.97
CA GLN A 103 -18.57 19.56 5.14
C GLN A 103 -17.65 18.39 5.47
N VAL A 104 -16.34 18.57 5.31
CA VAL A 104 -15.29 17.57 5.57
C VAL A 104 -14.81 17.68 7.02
#